data_4b5e19fcc7ffe098ff98d0853195a4cc
#
_entry.id   4b5e19fcc7ffe098ff98d0853195a4cc
#
_cell.length_a   1.000
_cell.length_b   1.000
_cell.length_c   1.000
_cell.angle_alpha   90.00
_cell.angle_beta   90.00
_cell.angle_gamma   90.00
#
_symmetry.space_group_name_H-M   'P 1'
#
loop_
_entity.id
_entity.type
_entity.pdbx_description
1 polymer ?
#
loop_
_entity_poly.entity_id
_entity_poly.type
_entity_poly.pdbx_seq_one_letter_code
_entity_poly.pdbx_strand_id
1 'polypeptide(L)'
;MQVTVDGFLGGRLRLAQPKTGYRAGIDPVILAAACPAQSGQEVLELGCGVGVASLCLGRRVPGLGPNGVEILGEYAQIARENSVRNSIQFDVRQGDVSARPTPFFDRSFHHV
;
A
#
# COMPACT_ATOMS: atom_id res chain seq x y z
N MET A 1 3.71 -9.25 16.78
CA MET A 1 4.82 -8.78 15.92
C MET A 1 5.28 -7.43 16.40
N GLN A 2 6.58 -7.27 16.60
CA GLN A 2 7.15 -5.98 16.93
C GLN A 2 7.31 -5.12 15.67
N VAL A 3 6.95 -3.85 15.78
CA VAL A 3 7.04 -2.91 14.67
C VAL A 3 7.84 -1.68 15.09
N THR A 4 8.42 -1.00 14.10
CA THR A 4 8.96 0.34 14.25
C THR A 4 8.12 1.29 13.40
N VAL A 5 8.11 2.57 13.77
CA VAL A 5 7.46 3.61 12.96
C VAL A 5 8.55 4.51 12.40
N ASP A 6 8.66 4.55 11.09
CA ASP A 6 9.77 5.22 10.40
C ASP A 6 9.24 6.30 9.46
N GLY A 7 10.03 7.36 9.25
CA GLY A 7 9.72 8.40 8.29
C GLY A 7 10.11 8.00 6.87
N PHE A 8 9.30 8.41 5.92
CA PHE A 8 9.54 8.24 4.48
C PHE A 8 9.29 9.57 3.78
N LEU A 9 9.89 9.75 2.62
CA LEU A 9 9.71 10.95 1.80
C LEU A 9 10.01 12.25 2.58
N GLY A 10 11.12 12.25 3.32
CA GLY A 10 11.51 13.42 4.13
C GLY A 10 10.54 13.72 5.26
N GLY A 11 9.89 12.71 5.82
CA GLY A 11 8.92 12.84 6.90
C GLY A 11 7.49 13.11 6.44
N ARG A 12 7.22 13.10 5.13
CA ARG A 12 5.86 13.30 4.61
C ARG A 12 4.96 12.09 4.83
N LEU A 13 5.54 10.93 5.13
CA LEU A 13 4.84 9.72 5.57
C LEU A 13 5.50 9.20 6.84
N ARG A 14 4.71 8.55 7.67
CA ARG A 14 5.18 7.78 8.82
C ARG A 14 4.58 6.39 8.72
N LEU A 15 5.44 5.39 8.61
CA LEU A 15 5.01 4.03 8.31
C LEU A 15 5.49 3.06 9.38
N ALA A 16 4.57 2.27 9.93
CA ALA A 16 4.91 1.11 10.73
C ALA A 16 5.36 -0.01 9.80
N GLN A 17 6.42 -0.70 10.19
CA GLN A 17 6.91 -1.88 9.48
C GLN A 17 7.49 -2.87 10.49
N PRO A 18 7.61 -4.16 10.13
CA PRO A 18 8.17 -5.15 11.04
C PRO A 18 9.56 -4.71 11.50
N LYS A 19 9.85 -4.91 12.78
CA LYS A 19 11.18 -4.62 13.30
C LYS A 19 12.24 -5.52 12.67
N THR A 20 11.86 -6.77 12.39
CA THR A 20 12.69 -7.76 11.73
C THR A 20 11.92 -8.37 10.56
N GLY A 21 12.63 -8.92 9.58
CA GLY A 21 12.03 -9.43 8.34
C GLY A 21 12.08 -8.38 7.26
N TYR A 22 11.06 -8.37 6.38
CA TYR A 22 11.03 -7.41 5.27
C TYR A 22 10.85 -5.99 5.78
N ARG A 23 11.73 -5.11 5.35
CA ARG A 23 11.65 -3.67 5.61
C ARG A 23 11.83 -2.92 4.30
N ALA A 24 11.02 -1.88 4.10
CA ALA A 24 11.03 -1.13 2.85
C ALA A 24 12.31 -0.31 2.71
N GLY A 25 12.93 -0.40 1.54
CA GLY A 25 14.00 0.47 1.10
C GLY A 25 13.51 1.49 0.10
N ILE A 26 14.28 1.69 -0.98
CA ILE A 26 13.94 2.67 -2.02
C ILE A 26 13.02 2.11 -3.10
N ASP A 27 12.95 0.78 -3.27
CA ASP A 27 12.21 0.17 -4.38
C ASP A 27 10.73 0.57 -4.40
N PRO A 28 9.97 0.50 -3.28
CA PRO A 28 8.57 0.93 -3.31
C PRO A 28 8.41 2.43 -3.58
N VAL A 29 9.38 3.26 -3.20
CA VAL A 29 9.36 4.69 -3.50
C VAL A 29 9.52 4.91 -5.00
N ILE A 30 10.45 4.20 -5.64
CA ILE A 30 10.67 4.27 -7.08
C ILE A 30 9.45 3.74 -7.84
N LEU A 31 8.87 2.63 -7.40
CA LEU A 31 7.65 2.08 -7.99
C LEU A 31 6.52 3.10 -7.97
N ALA A 32 6.31 3.74 -6.85
CA ALA A 32 5.30 4.79 -6.72
C ALA A 32 5.59 5.98 -7.64
N ALA A 33 6.85 6.38 -7.76
CA ALA A 33 7.25 7.49 -8.62
C ALA A 33 7.06 7.16 -10.10
N ALA A 34 7.21 5.90 -10.49
CA ALA A 34 7.08 5.45 -11.87
C ALA A 34 5.63 5.27 -12.32
N CYS A 35 4.69 5.14 -11.40
CA CYS A 35 3.28 4.93 -11.75
C CYS A 35 2.63 6.23 -12.20
N PRO A 36 2.11 6.31 -13.44
CA PRO A 36 1.56 7.56 -13.98
C PRO A 36 0.10 7.78 -13.58
N ALA A 37 -0.30 7.33 -12.41
CA ALA A 37 -1.66 7.48 -11.94
C ALA A 37 -2.00 8.95 -11.65
N GLN A 38 -3.25 9.31 -11.89
CA GLN A 38 -3.77 10.66 -11.73
C GLN A 38 -4.93 10.68 -10.74
N SER A 39 -5.22 11.87 -10.20
CA SER A 39 -6.35 12.08 -9.31
C SER A 39 -7.65 11.52 -9.91
N GLY A 40 -8.44 10.84 -9.10
CA GLY A 40 -9.69 10.20 -9.52
C GLY A 40 -9.51 8.80 -10.09
N GLN A 41 -8.29 8.36 -10.35
CA GLN A 41 -8.03 7.01 -10.83
C GLN A 41 -7.92 6.00 -9.71
N GLU A 42 -8.19 4.73 -10.03
CA GLU A 42 -8.09 3.60 -9.12
C GLU A 42 -6.86 2.77 -9.47
N VAL A 43 -6.08 2.42 -8.47
CA VAL A 43 -4.91 1.54 -8.63
C VAL A 43 -5.04 0.33 -7.71
N LEU A 44 -4.42 -0.77 -8.13
CA LEU A 44 -4.38 -2.00 -7.35
C LEU A 44 -2.93 -2.45 -7.20
N GLU A 45 -2.50 -2.65 -5.96
CA GLU A 45 -1.19 -3.26 -5.68
C GLU A 45 -1.38 -4.69 -5.19
N LEU A 46 -0.84 -5.65 -5.93
CA LEU A 46 -0.84 -7.05 -5.55
C LEU A 46 0.40 -7.32 -4.69
N GLY A 47 0.17 -7.89 -3.50
CA GLY A 47 1.25 -8.07 -2.55
C GLY A 47 1.70 -6.77 -1.89
N CYS A 48 0.75 -5.99 -1.38
CA CYS A 48 1.04 -4.62 -0.93
C CYS A 48 1.88 -4.53 0.36
N GLY A 49 2.06 -5.64 1.08
CA GLY A 49 2.81 -5.63 2.33
C GLY A 49 2.22 -4.65 3.34
N VAL A 50 3.05 -3.80 3.92
CA VAL A 50 2.59 -2.79 4.88
C VAL A 50 2.15 -1.48 4.20
N GLY A 51 2.11 -1.45 2.87
CA GLY A 51 1.48 -0.39 2.10
C GLY A 51 2.40 0.73 1.63
N VAL A 52 3.71 0.54 1.64
CA VAL A 52 4.67 1.63 1.36
C VAL A 52 4.45 2.23 -0.02
N ALA A 53 4.43 1.42 -1.08
CA ALA A 53 4.31 1.94 -2.46
C ALA A 53 2.97 2.65 -2.67
N SER A 54 1.87 2.03 -2.26
CA SER A 54 0.53 2.63 -2.41
C SER A 54 0.38 3.92 -1.63
N LEU A 55 0.94 3.99 -0.42
CA LEU A 55 0.85 5.20 0.39
C LEU A 55 1.77 6.31 -0.12
N CYS A 56 2.95 5.97 -0.64
CA CYS A 56 3.79 6.95 -1.33
C CYS A 56 3.05 7.55 -2.54
N LEU A 57 2.39 6.70 -3.33
CA LEU A 57 1.62 7.14 -4.49
C LEU A 57 0.43 8.00 -4.06
N GLY A 58 -0.31 7.59 -3.03
CA GLY A 58 -1.44 8.36 -2.52
C GLY A 58 -1.04 9.72 -1.95
N ARG A 59 0.16 9.82 -1.36
CA ARG A 59 0.69 11.10 -0.88
C ARG A 59 1.04 12.03 -2.04
N ARG A 60 1.60 11.47 -3.12
CA ARG A 60 1.96 12.26 -4.31
C ARG A 60 0.73 12.70 -5.10
N VAL A 61 -0.31 11.86 -5.16
CA VAL A 61 -1.48 12.10 -6.03
C VAL A 61 -2.75 12.19 -5.16
N PRO A 62 -3.11 13.39 -4.68
CA PRO A 62 -4.36 13.58 -3.95
C PRO A 62 -5.57 13.16 -4.79
N GLY A 63 -6.55 12.51 -4.16
CA GLY A 63 -7.74 12.03 -4.87
C GLY A 63 -7.57 10.69 -5.57
N LEU A 64 -6.40 10.06 -5.46
CA LEU A 64 -6.19 8.71 -5.96
C LEU A 64 -6.93 7.70 -5.09
N GLY A 65 -7.40 6.60 -5.70
CA GLY A 65 -8.02 5.47 -5.00
C GLY A 65 -7.06 4.26 -4.96
N PRO A 66 -6.13 4.18 -4.00
CA PRO A 66 -5.30 3.00 -3.87
C PRO A 66 -6.05 1.84 -3.23
N ASN A 67 -5.78 0.64 -3.73
CA ASN A 67 -6.31 -0.62 -3.24
C ASN A 67 -5.17 -1.63 -3.18
N GLY A 68 -5.19 -2.54 -2.22
CA GLY A 68 -4.13 -3.51 -2.07
C GLY A 68 -4.63 -4.87 -1.61
N VAL A 69 -3.92 -5.90 -2.02
CA VAL A 69 -4.14 -7.28 -1.57
C VAL A 69 -2.85 -7.77 -0.94
N GLU A 70 -2.96 -8.35 0.25
CA GLU A 70 -1.83 -8.91 0.97
C GLU A 70 -2.23 -10.25 1.58
N ILE A 71 -1.41 -11.28 1.38
CA ILE A 71 -1.71 -12.63 1.86
C ILE A 71 -1.50 -12.78 3.38
N LEU A 72 -0.54 -12.04 3.94
CA LEU A 72 -0.24 -12.12 5.38
C LEU A 72 -1.13 -11.17 6.15
N GLY A 73 -2.02 -11.72 7.00
CA GLY A 73 -2.98 -10.91 7.74
C GLY A 73 -2.33 -9.85 8.63
N GLU A 74 -1.17 -10.14 9.22
CA GLU A 74 -0.46 -9.18 10.04
C GLU A 74 0.02 -7.98 9.24
N TYR A 75 0.54 -8.21 8.02
CA TYR A 75 0.98 -7.15 7.13
C TYR A 75 -0.21 -6.33 6.60
N ALA A 76 -1.29 -7.00 6.23
CA ALA A 76 -2.52 -6.31 5.80
C ALA A 76 -3.04 -5.39 6.90
N GLN A 77 -3.01 -5.83 8.15
CA GLN A 77 -3.44 -5.00 9.28
C GLN A 77 -2.52 -3.79 9.47
N ILE A 78 -1.21 -3.97 9.37
CA ILE A 78 -0.25 -2.86 9.44
C ILE A 78 -0.51 -1.86 8.31
N ALA A 79 -0.79 -2.34 7.10
CA ALA A 79 -1.12 -1.47 5.97
C ALA A 79 -2.37 -0.61 6.26
N ARG A 80 -3.41 -1.20 6.85
CA ARG A 80 -4.61 -0.45 7.25
C ARG A 80 -4.30 0.60 8.31
N GLU A 81 -3.48 0.26 9.28
CA GLU A 81 -3.05 1.20 10.32
C GLU A 81 -2.21 2.34 9.73
N ASN A 82 -1.36 2.03 8.76
CA ASN A 82 -0.58 3.05 8.05
C ASN A 82 -1.47 3.99 7.23
N SER A 83 -2.53 3.48 6.64
CA SER A 83 -3.54 4.29 5.96
C SER A 83 -4.11 5.34 6.92
N VAL A 84 -4.55 4.90 8.09
CA VAL A 84 -5.12 5.78 9.12
C VAL A 84 -4.06 6.76 9.63
N ARG A 85 -2.86 6.28 9.93
CA ARG A 85 -1.77 7.11 10.47
C ARG A 85 -1.43 8.28 9.54
N ASN A 86 -1.55 8.08 8.23
CA ASN A 86 -1.17 9.09 7.24
C ASN A 86 -2.38 9.81 6.64
N SER A 87 -3.59 9.49 7.07
CA SER A 87 -4.84 10.07 6.54
C SER A 87 -4.96 9.92 5.03
N ILE A 88 -4.52 8.77 4.51
CA ILE A 88 -4.65 8.40 3.10
C ILE A 88 -5.61 7.22 3.02
N GLN A 89 -6.71 7.38 2.27
CA GLN A 89 -7.66 6.30 2.08
C GLN A 89 -7.01 5.20 1.22
N PHE A 90 -6.97 3.98 1.76
CA PHE A 90 -6.32 2.83 1.13
C PHE A 90 -7.12 1.58 1.51
N ASP A 91 -7.78 0.97 0.54
CA ASP A 91 -8.59 -0.22 0.76
C ASP A 91 -7.68 -1.46 0.68
N VAL A 92 -7.37 -2.04 1.85
CA VAL A 92 -6.49 -3.21 1.95
C VAL A 92 -7.32 -4.42 2.31
N ARG A 93 -7.21 -5.48 1.51
CA ARG A 93 -7.90 -6.75 1.76
C ARG A 93 -6.89 -7.87 1.84
N GLN A 94 -7.09 -8.76 2.82
CA GLN A 94 -6.29 -9.98 2.92
C GLN A 94 -6.77 -10.97 1.87
N GLY A 95 -5.84 -11.59 1.16
CA GLY A 95 -6.18 -12.62 0.20
C GLY A 95 -4.97 -13.14 -0.55
N ASP A 96 -5.19 -14.24 -1.25
CA ASP A 96 -4.21 -14.92 -2.10
C ASP A 96 -4.54 -14.60 -3.56
N VAL A 97 -3.64 -13.92 -4.26
CA VAL A 97 -3.86 -13.52 -5.66
C VAL A 97 -3.88 -14.71 -6.61
N SER A 98 -3.39 -15.87 -6.19
CA SER A 98 -3.43 -17.11 -6.98
C SER A 98 -4.74 -17.88 -6.78
N ALA A 99 -5.51 -17.58 -5.75
CA ALA A 99 -6.77 -18.23 -5.45
C ALA A 99 -7.94 -17.54 -6.17
N ARG A 100 -9.04 -18.27 -6.38
CA ARG A 100 -10.27 -17.71 -6.98
C ARG A 100 -11.48 -18.00 -6.10
N PRO A 101 -12.36 -16.99 -5.85
CA PRO A 101 -12.17 -15.59 -6.24
C PRO A 101 -11.11 -14.91 -5.38
N THR A 102 -10.28 -14.07 -6.00
CA THR A 102 -9.34 -13.21 -5.26
C THR A 102 -10.04 -11.88 -4.92
N PRO A 103 -9.60 -11.14 -3.88
CA PRO A 103 -10.16 -9.82 -3.59
C PRO A 103 -10.12 -8.92 -4.83
N PHE A 104 -11.16 -8.11 -5.02
CA PHE A 104 -11.32 -7.18 -6.15
C PHE A 104 -11.48 -7.85 -7.52
N PHE A 105 -11.74 -9.16 -7.59
CA PHE A 105 -11.77 -9.89 -8.87
C PHE A 105 -12.84 -9.37 -9.85
N ASP A 106 -13.89 -8.74 -9.32
CA ASP A 106 -15.02 -8.22 -10.09
C ASP A 106 -14.88 -6.73 -10.43
N ARG A 107 -13.71 -6.14 -10.19
CA ARG A 107 -13.44 -4.71 -10.42
C ARG A 107 -12.31 -4.53 -11.43
N SER A 108 -12.36 -3.38 -12.12
CA SER A 108 -11.30 -2.95 -13.04
C SER A 108 -10.55 -1.77 -12.44
N PHE A 109 -9.27 -1.66 -12.79
CA PHE A 109 -8.38 -0.63 -12.25
C PHE A 109 -7.65 0.05 -13.41
N HIS A 110 -7.30 1.32 -13.21
CA HIS A 110 -6.53 2.08 -14.20
C HIS A 110 -5.07 1.60 -14.26
N HIS A 111 -4.51 1.21 -13.10
CA HIS A 111 -3.16 0.70 -13.00
C HIS A 111 -3.13 -0.47 -12.01
N VAL A 112 -2.31 -1.46 -12.31
CA VAL A 112 -2.08 -2.62 -11.44
C VAL A 112 -0.59 -2.82 -11.26
#